data_cd560c8b6112412f20194bcc68969ba8
#
_entry.id   cd560c8b6112412f20194bcc68969ba8
#
_cell.length_a   1.000
_cell.length_b   1.000
_cell.length_c   1.000
_cell.angle_alpha   90.00
_cell.angle_beta   90.00
_cell.angle_gamma   90.00
#
_symmetry.space_group_name_H-M   'P 1'
#
loop_
_entity.id
_entity.type
_entity.pdbx_description
1 polymer ?
#
loop_
_entity_poly.entity_id
_entity_poly.type
_entity_poly.pdbx_seq_one_letter_code
_entity_poly.pdbx_strand_id
1 'polypeptide(L)'
;MRMSSARQVAADIIGRVLSGESLNHLLPAAFDQVADGQRPLCQELVYGTLREWPMHQGIIDNLIKKPLRKKDNDVLALIGSALYELTKLSTPKHAVVSETVNTVRLMKKQWASGLVNGVLRSFQRAEAQSDFALTPAQRRALPSWLDELIGQEYDEHLDAIAEASRHRPPMTLRVNSIRNERDAYLRLLTDADLLAHPLDHLSDGITLRQPVDVSSLPGFFDGLVSVQDSAAQRVADLINPQPGERILDACAAPGGKACHLLERQPDLKELVACDASANRLQLVVDNTERLGLTSTVI
;
A
#
# COMPACT_ATOMS: atom_id res chain seq x y z
N MET A 1 -2.20 -24.95 14.76
CA MET A 1 -0.97 -24.14 14.69
C MET A 1 -1.10 -22.97 15.67
N ARG A 2 -0.05 -22.61 16.41
CA ARG A 2 -0.11 -21.48 17.35
C ARG A 2 -0.06 -20.19 16.52
N MET A 3 -1.11 -19.37 16.57
CA MET A 3 -1.18 -18.10 15.87
C MET A 3 -0.04 -17.17 16.35
N SER A 4 0.60 -16.49 15.43
CA SER A 4 1.64 -15.50 15.72
C SER A 4 1.03 -14.15 16.06
N SER A 5 1.72 -13.32 16.85
CA SER A 5 1.24 -11.97 17.15
C SER A 5 1.35 -11.07 15.91
N ALA A 6 0.43 -10.10 15.77
CA ALA A 6 0.48 -9.11 14.68
C ALA A 6 1.84 -8.42 14.56
N ARG A 7 2.46 -8.06 15.68
CA ARG A 7 3.78 -7.40 15.71
C ARG A 7 4.90 -8.31 15.24
N GLN A 8 4.84 -9.61 15.57
CA GLN A 8 5.85 -10.58 15.13
C GLN A 8 5.78 -10.76 13.61
N VAL A 9 4.58 -10.94 13.06
CA VAL A 9 4.37 -11.14 11.62
C VAL A 9 4.71 -9.86 10.87
N ALA A 10 4.32 -8.69 11.37
CA ALA A 10 4.67 -7.41 10.77
C ALA A 10 6.20 -7.21 10.71
N ALA A 11 6.91 -7.52 11.79
CA ALA A 11 8.37 -7.41 11.84
C ALA A 11 9.07 -8.35 10.83
N ASP A 12 8.58 -9.58 10.66
CA ASP A 12 9.09 -10.51 9.64
C ASP A 12 8.88 -9.95 8.23
N ILE A 13 7.65 -9.54 7.91
CA ILE A 13 7.32 -8.98 6.58
C ILE A 13 8.18 -7.76 6.27
N ILE A 14 8.22 -6.78 7.19
CA ILE A 14 9.00 -5.55 6.99
C ILE A 14 10.48 -5.90 6.82
N GLY A 15 11.04 -6.77 7.67
CA GLY A 15 12.43 -7.19 7.56
C GLY A 15 12.78 -7.85 6.22
N ARG A 16 11.87 -8.64 5.66
CA ARG A 16 12.00 -9.25 4.34
C ARG A 16 11.88 -8.24 3.21
N VAL A 17 10.95 -7.28 3.32
CA VAL A 17 10.86 -6.16 2.36
C VAL A 17 12.14 -5.32 2.37
N LEU A 18 12.71 -5.03 3.53
CA LEU A 18 13.99 -4.34 3.67
C LEU A 18 15.18 -5.15 3.09
N SER A 19 14.99 -6.44 2.94
CA SER A 19 15.96 -7.35 2.30
C SER A 19 15.73 -7.51 0.79
N GLY A 20 14.72 -6.82 0.20
CA GLY A 20 14.45 -6.78 -1.23
C GLY A 20 13.28 -7.66 -1.71
N GLU A 21 12.54 -8.30 -0.80
CA GLU A 21 11.37 -9.09 -1.19
C GLU A 21 10.14 -8.20 -1.44
N SER A 22 9.26 -8.63 -2.33
CA SER A 22 8.04 -7.89 -2.67
C SER A 22 6.95 -8.06 -1.60
N LEU A 23 6.43 -6.95 -1.09
CA LEU A 23 5.33 -6.93 -0.13
C LEU A 23 4.08 -7.68 -0.65
N ASN A 24 3.77 -7.53 -1.94
CA ASN A 24 2.61 -8.18 -2.55
C ASN A 24 2.67 -9.71 -2.52
N HIS A 25 3.88 -10.30 -2.52
CA HIS A 25 4.05 -11.74 -2.39
C HIS A 25 4.00 -12.21 -0.93
N LEU A 26 4.39 -11.33 0.01
CA LEU A 26 4.52 -11.70 1.42
C LEU A 26 3.19 -11.65 2.18
N LEU A 27 2.38 -10.63 1.91
CA LEU A 27 1.18 -10.34 2.71
C LEU A 27 0.13 -11.46 2.70
N PRO A 28 -0.27 -12.06 1.56
CA PRO A 28 -1.33 -13.07 1.56
C PRO A 28 -1.01 -14.25 2.47
N ALA A 29 0.16 -14.84 2.32
CA ALA A 29 0.61 -15.99 3.12
C ALA A 29 0.85 -15.65 4.62
N ALA A 30 1.15 -14.39 4.91
CA ALA A 30 1.41 -13.95 6.27
C ALA A 30 0.11 -13.75 7.07
N PHE A 31 -0.97 -13.34 6.44
CA PHE A 31 -2.27 -13.17 7.12
C PHE A 31 -2.85 -14.50 7.64
N ASP A 32 -2.51 -15.63 7.01
CA ASP A 32 -2.90 -16.94 7.49
C ASP A 32 -2.23 -17.32 8.84
N GLN A 33 -1.16 -16.63 9.21
CA GLN A 33 -0.44 -16.83 10.46
C GLN A 33 -0.96 -15.95 11.60
N VAL A 34 -1.84 -14.98 11.31
CA VAL A 34 -2.36 -14.00 12.26
C VAL A 34 -3.84 -14.27 12.51
N ALA A 35 -4.27 -14.21 13.78
CA ALA A 35 -5.69 -14.29 14.12
C ALA A 35 -6.50 -13.18 13.43
N ASP A 36 -7.71 -13.49 12.96
CA ASP A 36 -8.56 -12.56 12.20
C ASP A 36 -8.71 -11.20 12.87
N GLY A 37 -8.94 -11.16 14.17
CA GLY A 37 -9.04 -9.91 14.94
C GLY A 37 -7.74 -9.10 15.04
N GLN A 38 -6.59 -9.68 14.69
CA GLN A 38 -5.28 -8.98 14.69
C GLN A 38 -4.78 -8.63 13.27
N ARG A 39 -5.44 -9.11 12.23
CA ARG A 39 -5.06 -8.78 10.84
C ARG A 39 -5.05 -7.28 10.56
N PRO A 40 -6.05 -6.49 10.98
CA PRO A 40 -6.03 -5.04 10.77
C PRO A 40 -4.82 -4.37 11.39
N LEU A 41 -4.44 -4.74 12.63
CA LEU A 41 -3.25 -4.21 13.27
C LEU A 41 -1.97 -4.61 12.54
N CYS A 42 -1.86 -5.88 12.12
CA CYS A 42 -0.71 -6.36 11.35
C CYS A 42 -0.55 -5.56 10.03
N GLN A 43 -1.63 -5.38 9.31
CA GLN A 43 -1.67 -4.61 8.07
C GLN A 43 -1.26 -3.16 8.30
N GLU A 44 -1.82 -2.51 9.32
CA GLU A 44 -1.51 -1.13 9.67
C GLU A 44 -0.03 -0.95 10.04
N LEU A 45 0.52 -1.86 10.86
CA LEU A 45 1.93 -1.84 11.22
C LEU A 45 2.84 -2.00 10.00
N VAL A 46 2.52 -2.93 9.09
CA VAL A 46 3.33 -3.16 7.88
C VAL A 46 3.32 -1.94 6.97
N TYR A 47 2.14 -1.50 6.53
CA TYR A 47 2.04 -0.41 5.58
C TYR A 47 2.46 0.93 6.17
N GLY A 48 2.05 1.24 7.39
CA GLY A 48 2.39 2.49 8.04
C GLY A 48 3.89 2.62 8.30
N THR A 49 4.52 1.56 8.80
CA THR A 49 5.97 1.56 9.03
C THR A 49 6.75 1.72 7.73
N LEU A 50 6.37 1.01 6.66
CA LEU A 50 7.07 1.09 5.39
C LEU A 50 6.93 2.46 4.72
N ARG A 51 5.78 3.14 4.84
CA ARG A 51 5.60 4.51 4.33
C ARG A 51 6.51 5.52 5.01
N GLU A 52 6.81 5.34 6.27
CA GLU A 52 7.65 6.25 7.05
C GLU A 52 9.06 5.67 7.31
N TRP A 53 9.45 4.60 6.59
CA TRP A 53 10.69 3.88 6.87
C TRP A 53 11.95 4.76 6.86
N PRO A 54 12.18 5.66 5.89
CA PRO A 54 13.37 6.51 5.88
C PRO A 54 13.51 7.37 7.15
N MET A 55 12.39 7.87 7.67
CA MET A 55 12.37 8.62 8.92
C MET A 55 12.65 7.72 10.12
N HIS A 56 11.99 6.56 10.20
CA HIS A 56 12.23 5.58 11.28
C HIS A 56 13.69 5.10 11.30
N GLN A 57 14.26 4.83 10.13
CA GLN A 57 15.67 4.46 10.01
C GLN A 57 16.57 5.56 10.56
N GLY A 58 16.35 6.82 10.19
CA GLY A 58 17.11 7.95 10.70
C GLY A 58 17.02 8.11 12.23
N ILE A 59 15.83 7.93 12.81
CA ILE A 59 15.64 7.94 14.25
C ILE A 59 16.41 6.79 14.92
N ILE A 60 16.31 5.58 14.36
CA ILE A 60 17.00 4.41 14.87
C ILE A 60 18.52 4.60 14.84
N ASP A 61 19.05 5.16 13.75
CA ASP A 61 20.49 5.42 13.59
C ASP A 61 21.02 6.43 14.62
N ASN A 62 20.19 7.37 15.08
CA ASN A 62 20.53 8.27 16.19
C ASN A 62 20.54 7.56 17.56
N LEU A 63 19.74 6.50 17.74
CA LEU A 63 19.55 5.83 19.02
C LEU A 63 20.44 4.60 19.21
N ILE A 64 20.90 3.99 18.12
CA ILE A 64 21.72 2.75 18.13
C ILE A 64 23.17 3.07 17.78
N LYS A 65 24.10 2.86 18.73
CA LYS A 65 25.53 3.13 18.51
C LYS A 65 26.19 2.24 17.45
N LYS A 66 25.71 1.03 17.25
CA LYS A 66 26.23 0.06 16.25
C LYS A 66 25.10 -0.48 15.42
N PRO A 67 25.15 -0.34 14.07
CA PRO A 67 24.13 -0.88 13.20
C PRO A 67 23.89 -2.37 13.43
N LEU A 68 22.64 -2.79 13.33
CA LEU A 68 22.28 -4.22 13.35
C LEU A 68 22.79 -4.91 12.08
N ARG A 69 23.08 -6.21 12.18
CA ARG A 69 23.48 -7.01 11.02
C ARG A 69 22.28 -7.28 10.13
N LYS A 70 22.49 -7.47 8.83
CA LYS A 70 21.42 -7.81 7.87
C LYS A 70 20.53 -9.00 8.30
N LYS A 71 21.11 -10.01 8.97
CA LYS A 71 20.35 -11.14 9.51
C LYS A 71 19.39 -10.78 10.66
N ASP A 72 19.50 -9.59 11.18
CA ASP A 72 18.70 -9.05 12.29
C ASP A 72 17.77 -7.91 11.82
N ASN A 73 17.49 -7.84 10.50
CA ASN A 73 16.54 -6.88 9.91
C ASN A 73 15.14 -6.99 10.50
N ASP A 74 14.74 -8.16 10.96
CA ASP A 74 13.47 -8.36 11.67
C ASP A 74 13.43 -7.64 13.03
N VAL A 75 14.56 -7.55 13.77
CA VAL A 75 14.65 -6.74 14.99
C VAL A 75 14.62 -5.26 14.65
N LEU A 76 15.31 -4.85 13.60
CA LEU A 76 15.28 -3.47 13.10
C LEU A 76 13.85 -3.08 12.70
N ALA A 77 13.18 -3.94 11.95
CA ALA A 77 11.79 -3.79 11.54
C ALA A 77 10.82 -3.71 12.73
N LEU A 78 11.04 -4.54 13.76
CA LEU A 78 10.26 -4.52 14.99
C LEU A 78 10.40 -3.19 15.72
N ILE A 79 11.61 -2.61 15.80
CA ILE A 79 11.82 -1.29 16.38
C ILE A 79 11.08 -0.24 15.54
N GLY A 80 11.25 -0.23 14.22
CA GLY A 80 10.55 0.71 13.31
C GLY A 80 9.04 0.64 13.45
N SER A 81 8.46 -0.57 13.52
CA SER A 81 7.02 -0.73 13.71
C SER A 81 6.53 -0.23 15.08
N ALA A 82 7.36 -0.37 16.12
CA ALA A 82 7.04 0.19 17.44
C ALA A 82 7.14 1.73 17.46
N LEU A 83 8.08 2.33 16.71
CA LEU A 83 8.13 3.78 16.53
C LEU A 83 6.86 4.29 15.83
N TYR A 84 6.43 3.61 14.76
CA TYR A 84 5.18 3.92 14.10
C TYR A 84 3.99 3.82 15.07
N GLU A 85 3.88 2.73 15.80
CA GLU A 85 2.80 2.52 16.77
C GLU A 85 2.77 3.59 17.87
N LEU A 86 3.94 4.00 18.37
CA LEU A 86 4.08 5.05 19.40
C LEU A 86 3.68 6.45 18.91
N THR A 87 3.77 6.72 17.61
CA THR A 87 3.54 8.04 17.02
C THR A 87 2.19 8.19 16.34
N LYS A 88 1.66 7.11 15.79
CA LYS A 88 0.47 7.15 14.91
C LYS A 88 -0.74 6.43 15.46
N LEU A 89 -0.55 5.47 16.37
CA LEU A 89 -1.67 4.70 16.89
C LEU A 89 -2.05 5.13 18.31
N SER A 90 -3.29 4.84 18.68
CA SER A 90 -3.83 5.17 20.01
C SER A 90 -3.44 4.17 21.10
N THR A 91 -2.58 3.19 20.79
CA THR A 91 -2.12 2.19 21.76
C THR A 91 -1.37 2.87 22.90
N PRO A 92 -1.68 2.57 24.17
CA PRO A 92 -0.96 3.15 25.30
C PRO A 92 0.55 2.91 25.21
N LYS A 93 1.35 3.97 25.34
CA LYS A 93 2.81 3.93 25.13
C LYS A 93 3.51 2.82 25.92
N HIS A 94 3.09 2.58 27.17
CA HIS A 94 3.67 1.53 28.01
C HIS A 94 3.35 0.12 27.47
N ALA A 95 2.16 -0.07 26.88
CA ALA A 95 1.75 -1.33 26.27
C ALA A 95 2.58 -1.61 25.00
N VAL A 96 2.80 -0.59 24.14
CA VAL A 96 3.67 -0.72 22.97
C VAL A 96 5.06 -1.24 23.36
N VAL A 97 5.70 -0.62 24.34
CA VAL A 97 7.04 -1.04 24.80
C VAL A 97 7.03 -2.47 25.34
N SER A 98 6.08 -2.79 26.21
CA SER A 98 5.95 -4.11 26.82
C SER A 98 5.72 -5.21 25.78
N GLU A 99 4.77 -5.00 24.87
CA GLU A 99 4.43 -5.98 23.83
C GLU A 99 5.55 -6.13 22.80
N THR A 100 6.26 -5.05 22.46
CA THR A 100 7.42 -5.12 21.57
C THR A 100 8.54 -5.96 22.17
N VAL A 101 8.87 -5.73 23.46
CA VAL A 101 9.87 -6.54 24.16
C VAL A 101 9.45 -8.00 24.28
N ASN A 102 8.17 -8.29 24.52
CA ASN A 102 7.64 -9.65 24.51
C ASN A 102 7.78 -10.30 23.11
N THR A 103 7.52 -9.52 22.05
CA THR A 103 7.67 -10.00 20.66
C THR A 103 9.11 -10.42 20.37
N VAL A 104 10.13 -9.69 20.85
CA VAL A 104 11.54 -10.11 20.73
C VAL A 104 11.79 -11.51 21.27
N ARG A 105 11.14 -11.85 22.41
CA ARG A 105 11.24 -13.18 23.01
C ARG A 105 10.57 -14.26 22.15
N LEU A 106 9.39 -13.95 21.57
CA LEU A 106 8.70 -14.84 20.65
C LEU A 106 9.51 -15.10 19.38
N MET A 107 10.26 -14.10 18.89
CA MET A 107 11.19 -14.20 17.77
C MET A 107 12.48 -15.00 18.12
N LYS A 108 12.61 -15.49 19.37
CA LYS A 108 13.79 -16.21 19.87
C LYS A 108 15.09 -15.39 19.82
N LYS A 109 14.96 -14.06 19.93
CA LYS A 109 16.09 -13.10 19.92
C LYS A 109 16.25 -12.38 21.25
N GLN A 110 16.23 -13.11 22.38
CA GLN A 110 16.31 -12.55 23.75
C GLN A 110 17.45 -11.54 23.94
N TRP A 111 18.56 -11.72 23.20
CA TRP A 111 19.71 -10.80 23.25
C TRP A 111 19.32 -9.36 22.91
N ALA A 112 18.29 -9.16 22.08
CA ALA A 112 17.83 -7.83 21.64
C ALA A 112 16.86 -7.17 22.62
N SER A 113 16.35 -7.87 23.64
CA SER A 113 15.33 -7.34 24.55
C SER A 113 15.77 -6.04 25.26
N GLY A 114 17.01 -6.00 25.75
CA GLY A 114 17.58 -4.80 26.37
C GLY A 114 17.77 -3.66 25.38
N LEU A 115 18.22 -3.95 24.16
CA LEU A 115 18.39 -2.98 23.10
C LEU A 115 17.04 -2.36 22.71
N VAL A 116 16.05 -3.17 22.40
CA VAL A 116 14.71 -2.71 22.00
C VAL A 116 14.07 -1.86 23.09
N ASN A 117 14.09 -2.34 24.33
CA ASN A 117 13.57 -1.55 25.46
C ASN A 117 14.31 -0.21 25.63
N GLY A 118 15.64 -0.22 25.51
CA GLY A 118 16.47 0.98 25.62
C GLY A 118 16.16 2.02 24.53
N VAL A 119 16.06 1.56 23.26
CA VAL A 119 15.73 2.42 22.12
C VAL A 119 14.34 3.04 22.28
N LEU A 120 13.31 2.23 22.57
CA LEU A 120 11.94 2.73 22.70
C LEU A 120 11.78 3.69 23.89
N ARG A 121 12.42 3.42 25.02
CA ARG A 121 12.40 4.36 26.16
C ARG A 121 13.18 5.64 25.88
N SER A 122 14.27 5.57 25.12
CA SER A 122 15.02 6.78 24.72
C SER A 122 14.18 7.62 23.74
N PHE A 123 13.50 6.98 22.79
CA PHE A 123 12.55 7.66 21.92
C PHE A 123 11.41 8.33 22.69
N GLN A 124 10.83 7.65 23.69
CA GLN A 124 9.75 8.24 24.52
C GLN A 124 10.20 9.44 25.37
N ARG A 125 11.49 9.53 25.71
CA ARG A 125 12.05 10.68 26.46
C ARG A 125 12.34 11.88 25.57
N ALA A 126 12.48 11.67 24.25
CA ALA A 126 12.58 12.77 23.31
C ALA A 126 11.25 13.54 23.28
N GLU A 127 11.29 14.86 23.39
CA GLU A 127 10.09 15.70 23.43
C GLU A 127 9.41 15.77 22.05
N ALA A 128 10.22 15.76 20.99
CA ALA A 128 9.75 15.79 19.62
C ALA A 128 10.70 15.05 18.66
N GLN A 129 10.23 14.71 17.48
CA GLN A 129 11.08 14.14 16.42
C GLN A 129 12.20 15.10 15.97
N SER A 130 12.02 16.41 16.19
CA SER A 130 13.05 17.43 15.97
C SER A 130 14.32 17.24 16.79
N ASP A 131 14.27 16.46 17.87
CA ASP A 131 15.42 16.16 18.74
C ASP A 131 16.41 15.20 18.03
N PHE A 132 16.02 14.59 16.92
CA PHE A 132 16.88 13.71 16.16
C PHE A 132 17.52 14.43 14.97
N ALA A 133 18.81 14.15 14.74
CA ALA A 133 19.55 14.65 13.58
C ALA A 133 19.14 13.90 12.30
N LEU A 134 18.02 14.32 11.71
CA LEU A 134 17.49 13.76 10.49
C LEU A 134 17.86 14.63 9.28
N THR A 135 18.18 14.01 8.14
CA THR A 135 18.31 14.71 6.86
C THR A 135 16.94 15.25 6.41
N PRO A 136 16.87 16.22 5.47
CA PRO A 136 15.61 16.67 4.90
C PRO A 136 14.78 15.53 4.30
N ALA A 137 15.39 14.62 3.54
CA ALA A 137 14.74 13.44 2.97
C ALA A 137 14.14 12.53 4.06
N GLN A 138 14.87 12.26 5.14
CA GLN A 138 14.37 11.47 6.26
C GLN A 138 13.19 12.15 6.97
N ARG A 139 13.20 13.48 7.13
CA ARG A 139 12.05 14.22 7.69
C ARG A 139 10.80 14.10 6.83
N ARG A 140 10.97 14.08 5.50
CA ARG A 140 9.90 13.84 4.53
C ARG A 140 9.51 12.36 4.40
N ALA A 141 10.25 11.46 5.07
CA ALA A 141 10.09 10.00 4.94
C ALA A 141 10.31 9.49 3.49
N LEU A 142 11.13 10.19 2.72
CA LEU A 142 11.51 9.81 1.36
C LEU A 142 12.93 9.20 1.33
N PRO A 143 13.20 8.23 0.44
CA PRO A 143 14.57 7.87 0.07
C PRO A 143 15.28 9.09 -0.54
N SER A 144 16.57 9.27 -0.23
CA SER A 144 17.33 10.47 -0.66
C SER A 144 17.28 10.69 -2.17
N TRP A 145 17.41 9.62 -2.96
CA TRP A 145 17.35 9.71 -4.43
C TRP A 145 15.99 10.22 -4.94
N LEU A 146 14.90 9.85 -4.27
CA LEU A 146 13.55 10.27 -4.65
C LEU A 146 13.29 11.71 -4.22
N ASP A 147 13.74 12.08 -3.02
CA ASP A 147 13.69 13.46 -2.52
C ASP A 147 14.41 14.42 -3.46
N GLU A 148 15.63 14.07 -3.91
CA GLU A 148 16.41 14.82 -4.88
C GLU A 148 15.68 14.93 -6.24
N LEU A 149 15.17 13.81 -6.76
CA LEU A 149 14.50 13.78 -8.07
C LEU A 149 13.22 14.64 -8.07
N ILE A 150 12.39 14.51 -7.03
CA ILE A 150 11.17 15.33 -6.90
C ILE A 150 11.55 16.80 -6.70
N GLY A 151 12.58 17.09 -5.90
CA GLY A 151 13.04 18.46 -5.67
C GLY A 151 13.55 19.15 -6.93
N GLN A 152 14.18 18.42 -7.85
CA GLN A 152 14.64 18.98 -9.14
C GLN A 152 13.49 19.42 -10.05
N GLU A 153 12.37 18.68 -10.05
CA GLU A 153 11.26 18.89 -10.98
C GLU A 153 10.08 19.65 -10.35
N TYR A 154 9.89 19.51 -9.01
CA TYR A 154 8.71 19.97 -8.29
C TYR A 154 9.05 20.59 -6.93
N ASP A 155 10.10 21.40 -6.84
CA ASP A 155 10.63 21.96 -5.58
C ASP A 155 9.55 22.62 -4.72
N GLU A 156 8.71 23.47 -5.32
CA GLU A 156 7.61 24.15 -4.61
C GLU A 156 6.53 23.19 -4.06
N HIS A 157 6.47 21.97 -4.56
CA HIS A 157 5.48 20.97 -4.19
C HIS A 157 6.06 19.79 -3.39
N LEU A 158 7.39 19.75 -3.21
CA LEU A 158 8.09 18.61 -2.62
C LEU A 158 7.52 18.21 -1.25
N ASP A 159 7.30 19.18 -0.35
CA ASP A 159 6.76 18.89 0.98
C ASP A 159 5.32 18.37 0.91
N ALA A 160 4.50 18.92 0.02
CA ALA A 160 3.11 18.46 -0.19
C ALA A 160 3.04 17.04 -0.77
N ILE A 161 3.92 16.73 -1.74
CA ILE A 161 4.04 15.39 -2.34
C ILE A 161 4.50 14.38 -1.28
N ALA A 162 5.52 14.73 -0.50
CA ALA A 162 6.03 13.90 0.57
C ALA A 162 4.95 13.61 1.64
N GLU A 163 4.23 14.64 2.07
CA GLU A 163 3.15 14.49 3.05
C GLU A 163 2.01 13.62 2.49
N ALA A 164 1.59 13.84 1.24
CA ALA A 164 0.56 13.02 0.60
C ALA A 164 0.96 11.53 0.53
N SER A 165 2.24 11.24 0.26
CA SER A 165 2.75 9.86 0.19
C SER A 165 2.76 9.12 1.53
N ARG A 166 2.74 9.84 2.65
CA ARG A 166 2.69 9.29 4.01
C ARG A 166 1.29 8.88 4.45
N HIS A 167 0.26 9.43 3.81
CA HIS A 167 -1.12 9.10 4.12
C HIS A 167 -1.55 7.77 3.50
N ARG A 168 -2.58 7.16 4.11
CA ARG A 168 -3.25 6.03 3.49
C ARG A 168 -3.88 6.49 2.18
N PRO A 169 -3.61 5.81 1.04
CA PRO A 169 -4.22 6.21 -0.21
C PRO A 169 -5.74 6.09 -0.15
N PRO A 170 -6.48 7.00 -0.79
CA PRO A 170 -7.93 6.88 -0.92
C PRO A 170 -8.28 5.62 -1.71
N MET A 171 -9.40 5.00 -1.41
CA MET A 171 -9.93 3.92 -2.24
C MET A 171 -10.71 4.54 -3.40
N THR A 172 -10.11 4.49 -4.58
CA THR A 172 -10.71 4.98 -5.82
C THR A 172 -11.28 3.83 -6.63
N LEU A 173 -12.44 4.07 -7.20
CA LEU A 173 -13.19 3.16 -8.03
C LEU A 173 -13.26 3.71 -9.45
N ARG A 174 -13.26 2.82 -10.44
CA ARG A 174 -13.60 3.11 -11.82
C ARG A 174 -14.87 2.35 -12.17
N VAL A 175 -15.91 3.07 -12.55
CA VAL A 175 -17.15 2.47 -13.04
C VAL A 175 -16.92 1.91 -14.45
N ASN A 176 -17.41 0.70 -14.68
CA ASN A 176 -17.37 0.09 -16.02
C ASN A 176 -18.41 0.78 -16.91
N SER A 177 -17.96 1.69 -17.76
CA SER A 177 -18.82 2.54 -18.61
C SER A 177 -19.61 1.75 -19.68
N ILE A 178 -19.24 0.50 -19.97
CA ILE A 178 -20.03 -0.38 -20.84
C ILE A 178 -21.30 -0.88 -20.13
N ARG A 179 -21.23 -1.02 -18.79
CA ARG A 179 -22.29 -1.68 -18.01
C ARG A 179 -23.11 -0.73 -17.16
N ASN A 180 -22.54 0.42 -16.77
CA ASN A 180 -23.21 1.34 -15.88
C ASN A 180 -22.69 2.78 -16.07
N GLU A 181 -23.48 3.75 -15.65
CA GLU A 181 -23.09 5.16 -15.59
C GLU A 181 -22.61 5.50 -14.18
N ARG A 182 -21.66 6.45 -14.07
CA ARG A 182 -21.08 6.87 -12.80
C ARG A 182 -22.13 7.32 -11.77
N ASP A 183 -23.10 8.13 -12.21
CA ASP A 183 -24.13 8.67 -11.33
C ASP A 183 -25.11 7.58 -10.86
N ALA A 184 -25.36 6.56 -11.71
CA ALA A 184 -26.15 5.40 -11.31
C ALA A 184 -25.41 4.57 -10.26
N TYR A 185 -24.10 4.39 -10.43
CA TYR A 185 -23.28 3.67 -9.46
C TYR A 185 -23.14 4.42 -8.12
N LEU A 186 -23.07 5.77 -8.13
CA LEU A 186 -23.10 6.58 -6.91
C LEU A 186 -24.39 6.37 -6.13
N ARG A 187 -25.54 6.20 -6.80
CA ARG A 187 -26.80 5.85 -6.13
C ARG A 187 -26.73 4.48 -5.48
N LEU A 188 -26.17 3.46 -6.17
CA LEU A 188 -25.99 2.12 -5.58
C LEU A 188 -25.09 2.15 -4.33
N LEU A 189 -24.03 2.97 -4.33
CA LEU A 189 -23.19 3.17 -3.14
C LEU A 189 -23.96 3.83 -2.00
N THR A 190 -24.79 4.84 -2.30
CA THR A 190 -25.62 5.51 -1.31
C THR A 190 -26.65 4.56 -0.69
N ASP A 191 -27.30 3.74 -1.51
CA ASP A 191 -28.27 2.72 -1.06
C ASP A 191 -27.62 1.64 -0.18
N ALA A 192 -26.30 1.44 -0.34
CA ALA A 192 -25.49 0.53 0.48
C ALA A 192 -24.81 1.24 1.68
N ASP A 193 -25.21 2.45 2.03
CA ASP A 193 -24.58 3.28 3.09
C ASP A 193 -23.07 3.54 2.90
N LEU A 194 -22.58 3.50 1.67
CA LEU A 194 -21.19 3.77 1.32
C LEU A 194 -21.04 5.22 0.83
N LEU A 195 -20.47 6.07 1.67
CA LEU A 195 -20.23 7.47 1.31
C LEU A 195 -19.12 7.60 0.27
N ALA A 196 -19.44 8.23 -0.85
CA ALA A 196 -18.56 8.40 -1.99
C ALA A 196 -18.79 9.75 -2.68
N HIS A 197 -17.82 10.18 -3.47
CA HIS A 197 -17.95 11.38 -4.32
C HIS A 197 -17.28 11.13 -5.69
N PRO A 198 -17.76 11.77 -6.74
CA PRO A 198 -17.16 11.68 -8.06
C PRO A 198 -15.79 12.38 -8.06
N LEU A 199 -14.91 11.96 -8.97
CA LEU A 199 -13.68 12.67 -9.28
C LEU A 199 -13.92 13.55 -10.50
N ASP A 200 -13.82 14.87 -10.34
CA ASP A 200 -14.18 15.85 -11.39
C ASP A 200 -13.32 15.71 -12.66
N HIS A 201 -12.09 15.23 -12.51
CA HIS A 201 -11.13 15.08 -13.60
C HIS A 201 -11.18 13.70 -14.28
N LEU A 202 -12.13 12.83 -13.91
CA LEU A 202 -12.33 11.49 -14.47
C LEU A 202 -13.81 11.24 -14.70
N SER A 203 -14.19 10.81 -15.92
CA SER A 203 -15.58 10.53 -16.28
C SER A 203 -16.20 9.42 -15.44
N ASP A 204 -15.41 8.38 -15.17
CA ASP A 204 -15.87 7.12 -14.57
C ASP A 204 -15.31 6.94 -13.13
N GLY A 205 -14.58 7.96 -12.63
CA GLY A 205 -13.87 7.92 -11.36
C GLY A 205 -14.75 8.29 -10.17
N ILE A 206 -14.63 7.51 -9.09
CA ILE A 206 -15.29 7.74 -7.80
C ILE A 206 -14.27 7.52 -6.69
N THR A 207 -14.33 8.31 -5.60
CA THR A 207 -13.56 8.06 -4.40
C THR A 207 -14.47 7.73 -3.23
N LEU A 208 -14.20 6.65 -2.52
CA LEU A 208 -14.87 6.32 -1.28
C LEU A 208 -14.32 7.17 -0.12
N ARG A 209 -15.20 7.63 0.76
CA ARG A 209 -14.79 8.34 1.99
C ARG A 209 -13.97 7.46 2.92
N GLN A 210 -14.29 6.17 2.97
CA GLN A 210 -13.55 5.15 3.73
C GLN A 210 -13.37 3.92 2.87
N PRO A 211 -12.18 3.29 2.87
CA PRO A 211 -11.95 2.03 2.20
C PRO A 211 -12.80 0.91 2.81
N VAL A 212 -13.33 0.06 1.94
CA VAL A 212 -14.10 -1.13 2.32
C VAL A 212 -13.52 -2.38 1.67
N ASP A 213 -13.94 -3.56 2.11
CA ASP A 213 -13.67 -4.79 1.36
C ASP A 213 -14.38 -4.75 0.01
N VAL A 214 -13.76 -5.27 -1.04
CA VAL A 214 -14.34 -5.28 -2.39
C VAL A 214 -15.64 -6.09 -2.46
N SER A 215 -15.82 -7.06 -1.59
CA SER A 215 -17.06 -7.84 -1.47
C SER A 215 -18.25 -7.02 -0.97
N SER A 216 -17.99 -5.87 -0.35
CA SER A 216 -19.03 -4.93 0.10
C SER A 216 -19.45 -3.93 -0.99
N LEU A 217 -18.74 -3.91 -2.13
CA LEU A 217 -19.07 -3.01 -3.23
C LEU A 217 -20.22 -3.58 -4.07
N PRO A 218 -21.33 -2.85 -4.24
CA PRO A 218 -22.44 -3.31 -5.07
C PRO A 218 -21.98 -3.67 -6.49
N GLY A 219 -22.31 -4.88 -6.94
CA GLY A 219 -22.02 -5.35 -8.29
C GLY A 219 -20.54 -5.48 -8.66
N PHE A 220 -19.62 -5.55 -7.69
CA PHE A 220 -18.19 -5.75 -7.96
C PHE A 220 -17.94 -7.05 -8.72
N PHE A 221 -18.54 -8.15 -8.26
CA PHE A 221 -18.41 -9.45 -8.92
C PHE A 221 -19.18 -9.54 -10.25
N ASP A 222 -20.17 -8.66 -10.44
CA ASP A 222 -20.92 -8.53 -11.70
C ASP A 222 -20.21 -7.61 -12.69
N GLY A 223 -19.02 -7.11 -12.37
CA GLY A 223 -18.19 -6.29 -13.23
C GLY A 223 -18.68 -4.85 -13.42
N LEU A 224 -19.50 -4.31 -12.50
CA LEU A 224 -19.96 -2.91 -12.59
C LEU A 224 -18.86 -1.92 -12.24
N VAL A 225 -17.84 -2.35 -11.50
CA VAL A 225 -16.80 -1.46 -10.96
C VAL A 225 -15.46 -2.18 -10.80
N SER A 226 -14.38 -1.42 -10.86
CA SER A 226 -13.02 -1.86 -10.54
C SER A 226 -12.37 -0.92 -9.51
N VAL A 227 -11.51 -1.47 -8.67
CA VAL A 227 -10.63 -0.65 -7.81
C VAL A 227 -9.41 -0.25 -8.64
N GLN A 228 -9.24 1.05 -8.86
CA GLN A 228 -8.10 1.57 -9.60
C GLN A 228 -7.76 2.98 -9.13
N ASP A 229 -6.48 3.23 -8.90
CA ASP A 229 -5.97 4.57 -8.56
C ASP A 229 -6.31 5.61 -9.64
N SER A 230 -6.61 6.84 -9.22
CA SER A 230 -7.05 7.91 -10.13
C SER A 230 -6.01 8.28 -11.19
N ALA A 231 -4.72 8.28 -10.84
CA ALA A 231 -3.65 8.52 -11.81
C ALA A 231 -3.55 7.39 -12.85
N ALA A 232 -3.78 6.13 -12.43
CA ALA A 232 -3.83 5.00 -13.34
C ALA A 232 -5.05 5.04 -14.27
N GLN A 233 -6.18 5.62 -13.85
CA GLN A 233 -7.35 5.81 -14.70
C GLN A 233 -7.07 6.79 -15.84
N ARG A 234 -6.26 7.84 -15.63
CA ARG A 234 -5.91 8.81 -16.67
C ARG A 234 -5.16 8.23 -17.86
N VAL A 235 -4.56 7.05 -17.71
CA VAL A 235 -3.81 6.40 -18.81
C VAL A 235 -4.69 6.14 -20.02
N ALA A 236 -5.94 5.74 -19.82
CA ALA A 236 -6.88 5.52 -20.94
C ALA A 236 -7.22 6.83 -21.67
N ASP A 237 -7.37 7.94 -20.94
CA ASP A 237 -7.61 9.25 -21.55
C ASP A 237 -6.38 9.75 -22.33
N LEU A 238 -5.17 9.49 -21.82
CA LEU A 238 -3.91 9.88 -22.47
C LEU A 238 -3.66 9.06 -23.76
N ILE A 239 -3.97 7.77 -23.74
CA ILE A 239 -3.85 6.89 -24.91
C ILE A 239 -4.94 7.22 -25.92
N ASN A 240 -6.15 7.56 -25.46
CA ASN A 240 -7.32 7.88 -26.29
C ASN A 240 -7.54 6.83 -27.41
N PRO A 241 -7.79 5.56 -27.06
CA PRO A 241 -7.81 4.45 -28.02
C PRO A 241 -8.88 4.66 -29.07
N GLN A 242 -8.53 4.37 -30.36
CA GLN A 242 -9.43 4.51 -31.48
C GLN A 242 -9.92 3.14 -32.00
N PRO A 243 -11.11 3.07 -32.64
CA PRO A 243 -11.59 1.84 -33.26
C PRO A 243 -10.57 1.24 -34.23
N GLY A 244 -10.36 -0.07 -34.19
CA GLY A 244 -9.48 -0.78 -35.09
C GLY A 244 -7.97 -0.68 -34.75
N GLU A 245 -7.60 0.01 -33.69
CA GLU A 245 -6.20 0.06 -33.23
C GLU A 245 -5.76 -1.24 -32.57
N ARG A 246 -4.43 -1.45 -32.56
CA ARG A 246 -3.75 -2.51 -31.82
C ARG A 246 -2.94 -1.87 -30.69
N ILE A 247 -3.16 -2.33 -29.48
CA ILE A 247 -2.51 -1.79 -28.28
C ILE A 247 -1.73 -2.90 -27.58
N LEU A 248 -0.53 -2.58 -27.10
CA LEU A 248 0.28 -3.42 -26.22
C LEU A 248 0.31 -2.85 -24.80
N ASP A 249 -0.16 -3.61 -23.81
CA ASP A 249 0.15 -3.39 -22.40
C ASP A 249 1.27 -4.34 -21.99
N ALA A 250 2.50 -3.82 -21.95
CA ALA A 250 3.71 -4.60 -21.69
C ALA A 250 3.94 -4.96 -20.20
N CYS A 251 3.15 -4.38 -19.30
CA CYS A 251 3.18 -4.66 -17.84
C CYS A 251 1.74 -4.73 -17.31
N ALA A 252 0.95 -5.63 -17.91
CA ALA A 252 -0.51 -5.60 -17.81
C ALA A 252 -1.06 -5.98 -16.45
N ALA A 253 -0.44 -6.94 -15.76
CA ALA A 253 -1.03 -7.51 -14.56
C ALA A 253 -1.16 -6.50 -13.39
N PRO A 254 -2.28 -6.47 -12.71
CA PRO A 254 -3.43 -7.39 -12.74
C PRO A 254 -4.51 -7.07 -13.79
N GLY A 255 -4.25 -6.22 -14.79
CA GLY A 255 -5.18 -5.91 -15.88
C GLY A 255 -5.94 -4.60 -15.77
N GLY A 256 -5.70 -3.79 -14.74
CA GLY A 256 -6.47 -2.57 -14.49
C GLY A 256 -6.47 -1.58 -15.65
N LYS A 257 -5.31 -1.34 -16.31
CA LYS A 257 -5.19 -0.43 -17.47
C LYS A 257 -5.71 -1.11 -18.75
N ALA A 258 -5.32 -2.37 -18.99
CA ALA A 258 -5.77 -3.15 -20.12
C ALA A 258 -7.31 -3.22 -20.20
N CYS A 259 -7.96 -3.59 -19.07
CA CYS A 259 -9.41 -3.60 -18.97
C CYS A 259 -10.03 -2.23 -19.22
N HIS A 260 -9.44 -1.15 -18.65
CA HIS A 260 -9.95 0.20 -18.87
C HIS A 260 -9.89 0.64 -20.34
N LEU A 261 -8.82 0.28 -21.05
CA LEU A 261 -8.71 0.56 -22.50
C LEU A 261 -9.82 -0.16 -23.30
N LEU A 262 -10.14 -1.42 -22.95
CA LEU A 262 -11.23 -2.17 -23.56
C LEU A 262 -12.62 -1.62 -23.20
N GLU A 263 -12.79 -1.12 -21.97
CA GLU A 263 -14.03 -0.44 -21.56
C GLU A 263 -14.24 0.88 -22.34
N ARG A 264 -13.17 1.63 -22.58
CA ARG A 264 -13.20 2.91 -23.31
C ARG A 264 -13.38 2.71 -24.82
N GLN A 265 -12.81 1.65 -25.37
CA GLN A 265 -12.90 1.34 -26.81
C GLN A 265 -13.10 -0.17 -27.03
N PRO A 266 -14.36 -0.64 -27.08
CA PRO A 266 -14.67 -2.05 -27.33
C PRO A 266 -14.29 -2.54 -28.74
N ASP A 267 -14.19 -1.61 -29.71
CA ASP A 267 -13.89 -1.92 -31.10
C ASP A 267 -12.39 -1.89 -31.44
N LEU A 268 -11.54 -2.08 -30.43
CA LEU A 268 -10.12 -2.30 -30.67
C LEU A 268 -9.93 -3.55 -31.53
N LYS A 269 -9.05 -3.48 -32.52
CA LYS A 269 -8.71 -4.65 -33.34
C LYS A 269 -8.04 -5.72 -32.48
N GLU A 270 -7.19 -5.31 -31.53
CA GLU A 270 -6.47 -6.21 -30.66
C GLU A 270 -5.89 -5.44 -29.46
N LEU A 271 -5.95 -6.01 -28.27
CA LEU A 271 -5.15 -5.59 -27.12
C LEU A 271 -4.32 -6.79 -26.66
N VAL A 272 -2.98 -6.64 -26.70
CA VAL A 272 -2.04 -7.66 -26.21
C VAL A 272 -1.60 -7.28 -24.82
N ALA A 273 -1.86 -8.16 -23.85
CA ALA A 273 -1.46 -7.98 -22.45
C ALA A 273 -0.28 -8.90 -22.13
N CYS A 274 0.86 -8.33 -21.73
CA CYS A 274 2.05 -9.07 -21.33
C CYS A 274 2.43 -8.78 -19.88
N ASP A 275 2.94 -9.78 -19.18
CA ASP A 275 3.58 -9.58 -17.86
C ASP A 275 4.72 -10.60 -17.70
N ALA A 276 5.76 -10.26 -16.94
CA ALA A 276 6.87 -11.14 -16.66
C ALA A 276 6.50 -12.36 -15.79
N SER A 277 5.34 -12.33 -15.14
CA SER A 277 4.86 -13.38 -14.25
C SER A 277 3.60 -14.04 -14.80
N ALA A 278 3.69 -15.31 -15.21
CA ALA A 278 2.54 -16.08 -15.67
C ALA A 278 1.41 -16.16 -14.62
N ASN A 279 1.76 -16.27 -13.33
CA ASN A 279 0.75 -16.26 -12.25
C ASN A 279 -0.01 -14.94 -12.15
N ARG A 280 0.65 -13.83 -12.48
CA ARG A 280 -0.01 -12.51 -12.49
C ARG A 280 -0.84 -12.31 -13.75
N LEU A 281 -0.48 -12.91 -14.87
CA LEU A 281 -1.30 -12.87 -16.09
C LEU A 281 -2.67 -13.52 -15.87
N GLN A 282 -2.77 -14.55 -15.01
CA GLN A 282 -4.08 -15.11 -14.67
C GLN A 282 -5.03 -14.05 -14.08
N LEU A 283 -4.53 -13.09 -13.32
CA LEU A 283 -5.34 -11.99 -12.80
C LEU A 283 -5.90 -11.08 -13.90
N VAL A 284 -5.20 -10.97 -15.04
CA VAL A 284 -5.72 -10.25 -16.21
C VAL A 284 -6.89 -11.00 -16.81
N VAL A 285 -6.76 -12.33 -16.97
CA VAL A 285 -7.86 -13.19 -17.44
C VAL A 285 -9.08 -13.06 -16.53
N ASP A 286 -8.87 -13.27 -15.22
CA ASP A 286 -9.95 -13.21 -14.23
C ASP A 286 -10.69 -11.85 -14.26
N ASN A 287 -9.95 -10.74 -14.43
CA ASN A 287 -10.54 -9.41 -14.50
C ASN A 287 -11.25 -9.16 -15.84
N THR A 288 -10.72 -9.63 -16.98
CA THR A 288 -11.41 -9.50 -18.27
C THR A 288 -12.70 -10.30 -18.26
N GLU A 289 -12.71 -11.52 -17.72
CA GLU A 289 -13.91 -12.35 -17.57
C GLU A 289 -14.95 -11.68 -16.66
N ARG A 290 -14.55 -11.25 -15.47
CA ARG A 290 -15.42 -10.55 -14.52
C ARG A 290 -16.08 -9.31 -15.13
N LEU A 291 -15.33 -8.54 -15.90
CA LEU A 291 -15.79 -7.31 -16.54
C LEU A 291 -16.56 -7.58 -17.84
N GLY A 292 -16.54 -8.82 -18.36
CA GLY A 292 -17.21 -9.20 -19.61
C GLY A 292 -16.55 -8.62 -20.87
N LEU A 293 -15.23 -8.51 -20.86
CA LEU A 293 -14.44 -7.97 -21.96
C LEU A 293 -13.92 -9.11 -22.85
N THR A 294 -14.04 -8.98 -24.17
CA THR A 294 -13.83 -10.11 -25.11
C THR A 294 -12.67 -9.95 -26.08
N SER A 295 -12.03 -8.80 -26.16
CA SER A 295 -11.04 -8.48 -27.20
C SER A 295 -9.58 -8.51 -26.71
N THR A 296 -9.23 -9.41 -25.80
CA THR A 296 -7.87 -9.45 -25.21
C THR A 296 -7.12 -10.69 -25.67
N VAL A 297 -5.90 -10.50 -26.15
CA VAL A 297 -4.88 -11.55 -26.29
C VAL A 297 -3.93 -11.45 -25.11
N ILE A 298 -3.72 -12.54 -24.41
CA ILE A 298 -2.90 -12.60 -23.20
C ILE A 298 -1.65 -13.41 -23.46
#